data_276b56cf4970113c830ab43f4f2e9454
#
_entry.id   276b56cf4970113c830ab43f4f2e9454
#
_cell.length_a   1.000
_cell.length_b   1.000
_cell.length_c   1.000
_cell.angle_alpha   90.00
_cell.angle_beta   90.00
_cell.angle_gamma   90.00
#
_symmetry.space_group_name_H-M   'P 1'
#
loop_
_entity.id
_entity.type
_entity.pdbx_description
1 polymer ?
#
loop_
_entity_poly.entity_id
_entity_poly.type
_entity_poly.pdbx_seq_one_letter_code
_entity_poly.pdbx_strand_id
1 'polypeptide(L)'
;MDKRDRYYLKVNRADQIASFYDRRLYRTLEILPGALVWATFVILFFLSWYRPLWVAIFVIIFDVYWIAKTIYLSSHMRPSFNKMQQNTKMNWRKKLDELQEKADPAKVLSPSLSVKRWEDIIHLVVFPMYKEPYDLVRESFSALQKSNYPLDRMIVVLAIEERAGEVVRQLAERIKGEFGSNFFAFLITVHPANIAGELAGKGSNETWAVKEVKAKIIDARNIPYDHIVVSSFDIDTQVLPEYFGVLTYNYLTTPDPLHSSFQPIPVYLNHIWQTPALARVLAFSGTFWQVIQQERPDSMATFSSHSMSFAALVEVGFWQTNVVSEDSRIFWQCFLYYDGKYKITPLFYPISMDANVAPTFWKTVGNQYLQHRRWAYGVENVPYVIFGTLKSKMKWSKKVLFILGTFENYYSWATNSLIIFLFGWAPILFGGSSFHMSVVAYNLPRITGDLMTFATLGLVTSVYFSLRLMPPRPDYYGKHKYILLALEWLMVPFTLNIFSSIPAVESQTRLMLGHYMGFWVTEKTRKSTDVSAAPAKKMLSPKAR
;
A
#
# COMPACT_ATOMS: atom_id res chain seq x y z
N MET A 1 -19.46 10.29 -25.38
CA MET A 1 -18.86 8.99 -25.68
C MET A 1 -19.60 7.95 -24.88
N ASP A 2 -20.16 6.99 -25.57
CA ASP A 2 -21.08 6.02 -24.99
C ASP A 2 -20.41 5.25 -23.85
N LYS A 3 -21.05 5.20 -22.66
CA LYS A 3 -20.59 4.45 -21.48
C LYS A 3 -20.44 2.95 -21.77
N ARG A 4 -20.95 2.47 -22.89
CA ARG A 4 -21.04 1.05 -23.28
C ARG A 4 -19.73 0.42 -23.73
N ASP A 5 -18.71 1.20 -24.07
CA ASP A 5 -17.52 0.67 -24.77
C ASP A 5 -16.23 0.60 -23.91
N ARG A 6 -16.32 0.81 -22.59
CA ARG A 6 -15.15 0.75 -21.69
C ARG A 6 -15.00 -0.61 -20.99
N TYR A 7 -15.24 -1.71 -21.72
CA TYR A 7 -15.13 -3.06 -21.18
C TYR A 7 -13.77 -3.35 -20.53
N TYR A 8 -12.71 -2.71 -21.04
CA TYR A 8 -11.34 -2.85 -20.54
C TYR A 8 -11.16 -2.45 -19.07
N LEU A 9 -12.07 -1.65 -18.50
CA LEU A 9 -12.04 -1.27 -17.09
C LEU A 9 -12.43 -2.42 -16.14
N LYS A 10 -13.08 -3.46 -16.64
CA LYS A 10 -13.55 -4.60 -15.86
C LYS A 10 -12.70 -5.86 -16.06
N VAL A 11 -11.75 -5.82 -16.99
CA VAL A 11 -10.90 -6.96 -17.33
C VAL A 11 -9.83 -7.14 -16.27
N ASN A 12 -9.59 -8.38 -15.86
CA ASN A 12 -8.45 -8.76 -15.04
C ASN A 12 -7.58 -9.84 -15.68
N ARG A 13 -8.14 -10.65 -16.58
CA ARG A 13 -7.45 -11.77 -17.22
C ARG A 13 -7.75 -11.81 -18.71
N ALA A 14 -6.81 -12.34 -19.48
CA ALA A 14 -6.96 -12.46 -20.92
C ALA A 14 -8.19 -13.29 -21.34
N ASP A 15 -8.55 -14.34 -20.59
CA ASP A 15 -9.69 -15.21 -20.86
C ASP A 15 -11.04 -14.51 -20.75
N GLN A 16 -11.14 -13.40 -20.05
CA GLN A 16 -12.35 -12.58 -19.91
C GLN A 16 -12.64 -11.71 -21.14
N ILE A 17 -11.71 -11.64 -22.10
CA ILE A 17 -11.82 -10.78 -23.27
C ILE A 17 -12.42 -11.55 -24.44
N ALA A 18 -13.57 -11.08 -24.96
CA ALA A 18 -14.25 -11.71 -26.10
C ALA A 18 -13.48 -11.57 -27.41
N SER A 19 -12.92 -10.38 -27.69
CA SER A 19 -12.15 -10.11 -28.90
C SER A 19 -10.85 -10.93 -28.93
N PHE A 20 -10.64 -11.69 -30.01
CA PHE A 20 -9.45 -12.52 -30.20
C PHE A 20 -8.15 -11.70 -30.18
N TYR A 21 -8.11 -10.56 -30.87
CA TYR A 21 -6.92 -9.69 -30.92
C TYR A 21 -6.62 -9.06 -29.57
N ASP A 22 -7.62 -8.54 -28.89
CA ASP A 22 -7.45 -7.93 -27.58
C ASP A 22 -7.09 -8.97 -26.52
N ARG A 23 -7.63 -10.19 -26.61
CA ARG A 23 -7.26 -11.32 -25.74
C ARG A 23 -5.78 -11.70 -25.92
N ARG A 24 -5.30 -11.79 -27.17
CA ARG A 24 -3.88 -12.06 -27.45
C ARG A 24 -2.98 -10.93 -26.93
N LEU A 25 -3.35 -9.68 -27.20
CA LEU A 25 -2.60 -8.54 -26.68
C LEU A 25 -2.52 -8.57 -25.15
N TYR A 26 -3.66 -8.74 -24.48
CA TYR A 26 -3.68 -8.80 -23.02
C TYR A 26 -2.83 -9.95 -22.48
N ARG A 27 -2.92 -11.13 -23.09
CA ARG A 27 -2.10 -12.29 -22.72
C ARG A 27 -0.61 -12.04 -22.91
N THR A 28 -0.22 -11.39 -23.99
CA THR A 28 1.17 -10.96 -24.20
C THR A 28 1.64 -10.01 -23.11
N LEU A 29 0.78 -9.09 -22.67
CA LEU A 29 1.09 -8.16 -21.58
C LEU A 29 1.17 -8.85 -20.21
N GLU A 30 0.42 -9.95 -19.99
CA GLU A 30 0.58 -10.80 -18.78
C GLU A 30 1.91 -11.57 -18.78
N ILE A 31 2.37 -12.00 -19.95
CA ILE A 31 3.63 -12.75 -20.10
C ILE A 31 4.83 -11.83 -19.94
N LEU A 32 4.75 -10.61 -20.43
CA LEU A 32 5.87 -9.69 -20.62
C LEU A 32 6.70 -9.43 -19.33
N PRO A 33 6.13 -9.13 -18.14
CA PRO A 33 6.91 -8.87 -16.94
C PRO A 33 7.80 -10.05 -16.56
N GLY A 34 7.23 -11.24 -16.43
CA GLY A 34 7.98 -12.46 -16.08
C GLY A 34 8.99 -12.85 -17.12
N ALA A 35 8.63 -12.75 -18.41
CA ALA A 35 9.53 -13.08 -19.51
C ALA A 35 10.78 -12.18 -19.53
N LEU A 36 10.63 -10.88 -19.28
CA LEU A 36 11.77 -9.96 -19.22
C LEU A 36 12.66 -10.20 -17.99
N VAL A 37 12.07 -10.52 -16.83
CA VAL A 37 12.85 -10.89 -15.64
C VAL A 37 13.71 -12.13 -15.93
N TRP A 38 13.09 -13.19 -16.44
CA TRP A 38 13.83 -14.41 -16.75
C TRP A 38 14.84 -14.22 -17.89
N ALA A 39 14.48 -13.48 -18.94
CA ALA A 39 15.41 -13.14 -20.02
C ALA A 39 16.64 -12.40 -19.49
N THR A 40 16.44 -11.45 -18.56
CA THR A 40 17.56 -10.73 -17.92
C THR A 40 18.49 -11.69 -17.18
N PHE A 41 17.94 -12.58 -16.33
CA PHE A 41 18.78 -13.52 -15.58
C PHE A 41 19.51 -14.50 -16.50
N VAL A 42 18.83 -15.04 -17.49
CA VAL A 42 19.42 -15.96 -18.48
C VAL A 42 20.54 -15.27 -19.28
N ILE A 43 20.27 -14.06 -19.78
CA ILE A 43 21.26 -13.29 -20.54
C ILE A 43 22.49 -12.97 -19.67
N LEU A 44 22.28 -12.48 -18.43
CA LEU A 44 23.39 -12.18 -17.53
C LEU A 44 24.21 -13.42 -17.19
N PHE A 45 23.57 -14.57 -16.98
CA PHE A 45 24.25 -15.83 -16.72
C PHE A 45 25.15 -16.25 -17.90
N PHE A 46 24.58 -16.34 -19.10
CA PHE A 46 25.35 -16.75 -20.30
C PHE A 46 26.41 -15.72 -20.68
N LEU A 47 26.14 -14.43 -20.58
CA LEU A 47 27.13 -13.39 -20.85
C LEU A 47 28.27 -13.39 -19.81
N SER A 48 28.00 -13.76 -18.55
CA SER A 48 29.05 -13.90 -17.54
C SER A 48 30.06 -14.98 -17.88
N TRP A 49 29.65 -15.99 -18.64
CA TRP A 49 30.53 -17.03 -19.16
C TRP A 49 31.22 -16.62 -20.48
N TYR A 50 30.42 -16.13 -21.44
CA TYR A 50 30.90 -15.89 -22.79
C TYR A 50 31.57 -14.51 -23.00
N ARG A 51 31.06 -13.48 -22.29
CA ARG A 51 31.55 -12.08 -22.37
C ARG A 51 31.56 -11.42 -20.98
N PRO A 52 32.33 -11.96 -20.02
CA PRO A 52 32.28 -11.52 -18.61
C PRO A 52 32.60 -10.03 -18.43
N LEU A 53 33.44 -9.44 -19.30
CA LEU A 53 33.74 -8.01 -19.28
C LEU A 53 32.47 -7.14 -19.43
N TRP A 54 31.57 -7.52 -20.34
CA TRP A 54 30.34 -6.76 -20.57
C TRP A 54 29.41 -6.80 -19.33
N VAL A 55 29.34 -7.95 -18.69
CA VAL A 55 28.54 -8.09 -17.46
C VAL A 55 29.18 -7.31 -16.31
N ALA A 56 30.51 -7.35 -16.17
CA ALA A 56 31.22 -6.57 -15.16
C ALA A 56 30.96 -5.06 -15.31
N ILE A 57 31.06 -4.54 -16.54
CA ILE A 57 30.74 -3.14 -16.84
C ILE A 57 29.27 -2.84 -16.55
N PHE A 58 28.35 -3.72 -16.97
CA PHE A 58 26.92 -3.56 -16.68
C PHE A 58 26.65 -3.51 -15.19
N VAL A 59 27.23 -4.41 -14.39
CA VAL A 59 27.05 -4.45 -12.92
C VAL A 59 27.53 -3.15 -12.28
N ILE A 60 28.72 -2.65 -12.66
CA ILE A 60 29.24 -1.39 -12.12
C ILE A 60 28.29 -0.23 -12.44
N ILE A 61 27.82 -0.10 -13.68
CA ILE A 61 26.88 0.96 -14.07
C ILE A 61 25.56 0.81 -13.32
N PHE A 62 25.10 -0.41 -13.17
CA PHE A 62 23.86 -0.73 -12.46
C PHE A 62 23.96 -0.38 -10.97
N ASP A 63 25.07 -0.72 -10.31
CA ASP A 63 25.31 -0.39 -8.91
C ASP A 63 25.36 1.13 -8.69
N VAL A 64 26.06 1.87 -9.57
CA VAL A 64 26.10 3.34 -9.54
C VAL A 64 24.70 3.95 -9.72
N TYR A 65 23.93 3.45 -10.69
CA TYR A 65 22.55 3.88 -10.88
C TYR A 65 21.70 3.65 -9.61
N TRP A 66 21.86 2.47 -8.99
CA TRP A 66 21.10 2.11 -7.80
C TRP A 66 21.48 2.96 -6.59
N ILE A 67 22.74 3.27 -6.39
CA ILE A 67 23.17 4.18 -5.35
C ILE A 67 22.57 5.57 -5.59
N ALA A 68 22.66 6.10 -6.81
CA ALA A 68 22.06 7.39 -7.14
C ALA A 68 20.54 7.39 -6.88
N LYS A 69 19.82 6.32 -7.28
CA LYS A 69 18.39 6.15 -7.03
C LYS A 69 18.07 6.04 -5.54
N THR A 70 18.89 5.32 -4.77
CA THR A 70 18.73 5.19 -3.31
C THR A 70 18.95 6.53 -2.61
N ILE A 71 19.96 7.31 -2.99
CA ILE A 71 20.20 8.66 -2.46
C ILE A 71 19.01 9.57 -2.80
N TYR A 72 18.55 9.55 -4.05
CA TYR A 72 17.38 10.30 -4.49
C TYR A 72 16.14 9.96 -3.66
N LEU A 73 15.81 8.66 -3.50
CA LEU A 73 14.68 8.23 -2.70
C LEU A 73 14.83 8.62 -1.23
N SER A 74 16.03 8.43 -0.66
CA SER A 74 16.32 8.77 0.74
C SER A 74 16.21 10.27 1.01
N SER A 75 16.47 11.12 0.01
CA SER A 75 16.32 12.58 0.16
C SER A 75 14.86 13.00 0.44
N HIS A 76 13.88 12.19 0.03
CA HIS A 76 12.46 12.44 0.28
C HIS A 76 11.99 11.97 1.68
N MET A 77 12.78 11.12 2.36
CA MET A 77 12.41 10.59 3.67
C MET A 77 12.28 11.69 4.72
N ARG A 78 13.31 12.55 4.84
CA ARG A 78 13.35 13.59 5.87
C ARG A 78 12.23 14.63 5.74
N PRO A 79 11.99 15.25 4.58
CA PRO A 79 10.90 16.21 4.42
C PRO A 79 9.53 15.56 4.70
N SER A 80 9.25 14.37 4.17
CA SER A 80 8.01 13.67 4.42
C SER A 80 7.80 13.34 5.89
N PHE A 81 8.84 12.83 6.56
CA PHE A 81 8.81 12.53 7.98
C PHE A 81 8.55 13.79 8.83
N ASN A 82 9.19 14.91 8.50
CA ASN A 82 8.97 16.17 9.20
C ASN A 82 7.54 16.70 9.02
N LYS A 83 6.99 16.65 7.80
CA LYS A 83 5.59 16.99 7.53
C LYS A 83 4.65 16.11 8.33
N MET A 84 4.89 14.80 8.33
CA MET A 84 4.12 13.84 9.13
C MET A 84 4.14 14.22 10.62
N GLN A 85 5.32 14.52 11.19
CA GLN A 85 5.44 14.94 12.59
C GLN A 85 4.75 16.27 12.88
N GLN A 86 4.80 17.22 11.97
CA GLN A 86 4.09 18.50 12.11
C GLN A 86 2.58 18.28 12.09
N ASN A 87 2.08 17.51 11.12
CA ASN A 87 0.66 17.24 10.96
C ASN A 87 0.05 16.49 12.16
N THR A 88 0.82 15.60 12.80
CA THR A 88 0.34 14.88 14.00
C THR A 88 0.23 15.75 15.25
N LYS A 89 0.86 16.94 15.27
CA LYS A 89 0.77 17.88 16.38
C LYS A 89 -0.31 18.94 16.18
N MET A 90 -0.82 19.11 14.96
CA MET A 90 -1.83 20.09 14.65
C MET A 90 -3.20 19.68 15.19
N ASN A 91 -3.97 20.67 15.65
CA ASN A 91 -5.40 20.53 15.88
C ASN A 91 -6.13 20.80 14.55
N TRP A 92 -6.49 19.75 13.84
CA TRP A 92 -7.10 19.86 12.52
C TRP A 92 -8.55 20.31 12.57
N ARG A 93 -9.26 20.06 13.67
CA ARG A 93 -10.60 20.62 13.86
C ARG A 93 -10.55 22.15 13.88
N LYS A 94 -9.62 22.72 14.63
CA LYS A 94 -9.40 24.18 14.62
C LYS A 94 -9.04 24.70 13.23
N LYS A 95 -8.25 23.93 12.45
CA LYS A 95 -7.95 24.29 11.06
C LYS A 95 -9.16 24.29 10.14
N LEU A 96 -10.11 23.39 10.36
CA LEU A 96 -11.37 23.36 9.63
C LEU A 96 -12.25 24.56 10.01
N ASP A 97 -12.33 24.91 11.30
CA ASP A 97 -13.04 26.09 11.78
C ASP A 97 -12.44 27.37 11.17
N GLU A 98 -11.10 27.52 11.18
CA GLU A 98 -10.39 28.65 10.55
C GLU A 98 -10.61 28.71 9.03
N LEU A 99 -10.74 27.56 8.35
CA LEU A 99 -11.04 27.50 6.91
C LEU A 99 -12.45 28.03 6.63
N GLN A 100 -13.40 27.64 7.45
CA GLN A 100 -14.81 28.07 7.34
C GLN A 100 -15.00 29.55 7.67
N GLU A 101 -14.35 30.08 8.71
CA GLU A 101 -14.40 31.50 9.07
C GLU A 101 -13.86 32.43 7.98
N LYS A 102 -12.87 31.98 7.21
CA LYS A 102 -12.28 32.73 6.09
C LYS A 102 -13.10 32.64 4.80
N ALA A 103 -14.01 31.66 4.71
CA ALA A 103 -14.83 31.47 3.54
C ALA A 103 -16.00 32.46 3.54
N ASP A 104 -16.43 32.89 2.34
CA ASP A 104 -17.66 33.67 2.17
C ASP A 104 -18.87 32.76 2.55
N PRO A 105 -19.69 33.13 3.53
CA PRO A 105 -20.84 32.28 3.95
C PRO A 105 -21.84 31.97 2.84
N ALA A 106 -21.85 32.77 1.77
CA ALA A 106 -22.69 32.54 0.62
C ALA A 106 -22.12 31.57 -0.42
N LYS A 107 -20.84 31.23 -0.29
CA LYS A 107 -20.11 30.36 -1.23
C LYS A 107 -19.85 28.98 -0.66
N VAL A 108 -19.65 28.01 -1.56
CA VAL A 108 -19.18 26.66 -1.21
C VAL A 108 -17.72 26.71 -0.77
N LEU A 109 -17.32 25.81 0.14
CA LEU A 109 -15.94 25.72 0.65
C LEU A 109 -14.94 25.27 -0.43
N SER A 110 -15.41 24.54 -1.44
CA SER A 110 -14.60 24.12 -2.58
C SER A 110 -15.39 24.32 -3.87
N PRO A 111 -14.80 24.87 -4.95
CA PRO A 111 -15.50 25.10 -6.22
C PRO A 111 -16.06 23.82 -6.87
N SER A 112 -15.50 22.66 -6.52
CA SER A 112 -15.89 21.36 -7.09
C SER A 112 -16.95 20.62 -6.26
N LEU A 113 -17.34 21.16 -5.10
CA LEU A 113 -18.26 20.52 -4.15
C LEU A 113 -19.46 21.41 -3.86
N SER A 114 -20.59 20.79 -3.52
CA SER A 114 -21.78 21.53 -3.05
C SER A 114 -21.74 21.87 -1.54
N VAL A 115 -20.63 21.54 -0.86
CA VAL A 115 -20.42 21.66 0.60
C VAL A 115 -20.28 23.12 1.03
N LYS A 116 -21.10 23.55 1.98
CA LYS A 116 -21.06 24.90 2.57
C LYS A 116 -20.34 24.93 3.91
N ARG A 117 -20.41 23.87 4.67
CA ARG A 117 -19.81 23.73 6.00
C ARG A 117 -18.99 22.46 6.05
N TRP A 118 -17.85 22.47 6.76
CA TRP A 118 -17.02 21.27 6.86
C TRP A 118 -17.78 20.13 7.58
N GLU A 119 -18.72 20.44 8.47
CA GLU A 119 -19.57 19.46 9.15
C GLU A 119 -20.60 18.78 8.24
N ASP A 120 -20.78 19.28 7.02
CA ASP A 120 -21.62 18.62 6.02
C ASP A 120 -20.95 17.37 5.45
N ILE A 121 -19.62 17.22 5.63
CA ILE A 121 -18.87 16.05 5.21
C ILE A 121 -19.16 14.86 6.12
N ILE A 122 -19.56 13.77 5.49
CA ILE A 122 -19.81 12.46 6.12
C ILE A 122 -18.67 11.50 5.73
N HIS A 123 -18.09 10.84 6.72
CA HIS A 123 -17.12 9.78 6.49
C HIS A 123 -17.81 8.41 6.46
N LEU A 124 -17.71 7.72 5.33
CA LEU A 124 -18.08 6.32 5.21
C LEU A 124 -16.85 5.46 5.48
N VAL A 125 -16.81 4.80 6.63
CA VAL A 125 -15.69 3.97 7.06
C VAL A 125 -16.04 2.50 6.88
N VAL A 126 -15.29 1.77 6.07
CA VAL A 126 -15.53 0.36 5.76
C VAL A 126 -14.40 -0.49 6.35
N PHE A 127 -14.78 -1.45 7.19
CA PHE A 127 -13.89 -2.44 7.80
C PHE A 127 -14.26 -3.84 7.30
N PRO A 128 -13.57 -4.39 6.29
CA PRO A 128 -13.73 -5.79 5.91
C PRO A 128 -13.10 -6.69 6.98
N MET A 129 -13.87 -7.69 7.42
CA MET A 129 -13.47 -8.66 8.43
C MET A 129 -13.73 -10.07 7.95
N TYR A 130 -12.82 -11.00 8.22
CA TYR A 130 -12.98 -12.42 7.90
C TYR A 130 -13.01 -13.31 9.15
N LYS A 131 -11.89 -13.48 9.84
CA LYS A 131 -11.78 -14.35 11.03
C LYS A 131 -10.87 -13.74 12.10
N GLU A 132 -10.70 -12.44 12.08
CA GLU A 132 -9.85 -11.75 13.05
C GLU A 132 -10.46 -11.82 14.44
N PRO A 133 -9.62 -11.91 15.50
CA PRO A 133 -10.07 -12.03 16.88
C PRO A 133 -10.74 -10.75 17.38
N TYR A 134 -11.66 -10.90 18.33
CA TYR A 134 -12.43 -9.80 18.92
C TYR A 134 -11.56 -8.63 19.41
N ASP A 135 -10.47 -8.93 20.14
CA ASP A 135 -9.62 -7.88 20.73
C ASP A 135 -8.95 -7.00 19.66
N LEU A 136 -8.55 -7.59 18.53
CA LEU A 136 -8.00 -6.86 17.39
C LEU A 136 -9.04 -5.89 16.80
N VAL A 137 -10.25 -6.42 16.53
CA VAL A 137 -11.35 -5.63 15.97
C VAL A 137 -11.76 -4.52 16.93
N ARG A 138 -11.92 -4.86 18.21
CA ARG A 138 -12.29 -3.91 19.27
C ARG A 138 -11.32 -2.73 19.38
N GLU A 139 -10.02 -2.97 19.26
CA GLU A 139 -9.02 -1.90 19.32
C GLU A 139 -9.15 -0.92 18.14
N SER A 140 -9.45 -1.39 16.95
CA SER A 140 -9.67 -0.54 15.77
C SER A 140 -10.91 0.35 15.95
N PHE A 141 -12.00 -0.22 16.44
CA PHE A 141 -13.22 0.55 16.76
C PHE A 141 -13.03 1.50 17.95
N SER A 142 -12.26 1.09 18.97
CA SER A 142 -11.88 1.98 20.07
C SER A 142 -11.03 3.16 19.62
N ALA A 143 -10.12 2.96 18.63
CA ALA A 143 -9.37 4.03 18.04
C ALA A 143 -10.24 4.98 17.22
N LEU A 144 -11.21 4.44 16.48
CA LEU A 144 -12.20 5.21 15.73
C LEU A 144 -13.06 6.08 16.66
N GLN A 145 -13.56 5.51 17.76
CA GLN A 145 -14.36 6.23 18.77
C GLN A 145 -13.59 7.39 19.42
N LYS A 146 -12.27 7.29 19.52
CA LYS A 146 -11.39 8.34 20.06
C LYS A 146 -11.03 9.42 19.04
N SER A 147 -11.61 9.39 17.85
CA SER A 147 -11.40 10.41 16.84
C SER A 147 -11.87 11.78 17.32
N ASN A 148 -11.10 12.82 16.98
CA ASN A 148 -11.44 14.22 17.26
C ASN A 148 -12.38 14.82 16.18
N TYR A 149 -13.12 13.99 15.48
CA TYR A 149 -14.13 14.35 14.48
C TYR A 149 -15.52 13.96 14.99
N PRO A 150 -16.60 14.71 14.65
CA PRO A 150 -17.94 14.38 15.11
C PRO A 150 -18.36 12.96 14.68
N LEU A 151 -18.63 12.09 15.64
CA LEU A 151 -19.00 10.69 15.36
C LEU A 151 -20.37 10.57 14.71
N ASP A 152 -21.27 11.53 14.95
CA ASP A 152 -22.56 11.68 14.26
C ASP A 152 -22.43 12.11 12.78
N ARG A 153 -21.22 12.24 12.27
CA ARG A 153 -20.87 12.44 10.85
C ARG A 153 -20.14 11.23 10.25
N MET A 154 -20.25 10.08 10.90
CA MET A 154 -19.62 8.83 10.43
C MET A 154 -20.67 7.75 10.21
N ILE A 155 -20.64 7.16 9.01
CA ILE A 155 -21.31 5.90 8.69
C ILE A 155 -20.23 4.82 8.79
N VAL A 156 -20.41 3.85 9.66
CA VAL A 156 -19.43 2.78 9.89
C VAL A 156 -20.00 1.45 9.44
N VAL A 157 -19.22 0.70 8.70
CA VAL A 157 -19.62 -0.60 8.16
C VAL A 157 -18.63 -1.66 8.56
N LEU A 158 -19.11 -2.67 9.27
CA LEU A 158 -18.37 -3.91 9.51
C LEU A 158 -18.81 -4.93 8.46
N ALA A 159 -17.98 -5.14 7.45
CA ALA A 159 -18.27 -5.99 6.30
C ALA A 159 -17.73 -7.39 6.54
N ILE A 160 -18.59 -8.37 6.76
CA ILE A 160 -18.22 -9.77 6.98
C ILE A 160 -18.56 -10.64 5.78
N GLU A 161 -17.89 -11.76 5.66
CA GLU A 161 -18.17 -12.75 4.61
C GLU A 161 -18.96 -13.92 5.18
N GLU A 162 -19.99 -14.40 4.46
CA GLU A 162 -20.81 -15.55 4.86
C GLU A 162 -19.97 -16.80 5.18
N ARG A 163 -18.93 -17.04 4.40
CA ARG A 163 -17.99 -18.17 4.58
C ARG A 163 -17.17 -18.09 5.87
N ALA A 164 -17.17 -16.94 6.57
CA ALA A 164 -16.49 -16.79 7.86
C ALA A 164 -17.24 -17.49 9.00
N GLY A 165 -18.54 -17.74 8.84
CA GLY A 165 -19.38 -18.53 9.73
C GLY A 165 -20.04 -17.74 10.86
N GLU A 166 -20.81 -18.45 11.70
CA GLU A 166 -21.67 -17.86 12.72
C GLU A 166 -20.89 -17.16 13.85
N VAL A 167 -19.72 -17.69 14.22
CA VAL A 167 -18.87 -17.09 15.26
C VAL A 167 -18.49 -15.64 14.90
N VAL A 168 -18.20 -15.38 13.63
CA VAL A 168 -17.86 -14.05 13.14
C VAL A 168 -19.07 -13.13 13.15
N ARG A 169 -20.28 -13.63 12.85
CA ARG A 169 -21.53 -12.86 12.97
C ARG A 169 -21.79 -12.43 14.41
N GLN A 170 -21.65 -13.35 15.36
CA GLN A 170 -21.82 -13.05 16.80
C GLN A 170 -20.79 -12.02 17.27
N LEU A 171 -19.54 -12.12 16.80
CA LEU A 171 -18.50 -11.13 17.07
C LEU A 171 -18.90 -9.76 16.51
N ALA A 172 -19.37 -9.70 15.26
CA ALA A 172 -19.79 -8.46 14.62
C ALA A 172 -20.98 -7.80 15.39
N GLU A 173 -21.97 -8.59 15.81
CA GLU A 173 -23.08 -8.07 16.63
C GLU A 173 -22.60 -7.57 18.01
N ARG A 174 -21.62 -8.22 18.62
CA ARG A 174 -20.99 -7.75 19.87
C ARG A 174 -20.30 -6.39 19.66
N ILE A 175 -19.54 -6.21 18.59
CA ILE A 175 -18.89 -4.92 18.23
C ILE A 175 -19.97 -3.85 18.00
N LYS A 176 -21.04 -4.17 17.28
CA LYS A 176 -22.16 -3.25 17.06
C LYS A 176 -22.84 -2.86 18.38
N GLY A 177 -23.03 -3.79 19.29
CA GLY A 177 -23.58 -3.52 20.63
C GLY A 177 -22.71 -2.58 21.45
N GLU A 178 -21.36 -2.69 21.34
CA GLU A 178 -20.43 -1.85 22.09
C GLU A 178 -20.24 -0.44 21.47
N PHE A 179 -20.22 -0.33 20.14
CA PHE A 179 -19.82 0.91 19.47
C PHE A 179 -20.90 1.54 18.59
N GLY A 180 -21.92 0.78 18.18
CA GLY A 180 -22.83 1.18 17.11
C GLY A 180 -23.64 2.43 17.39
N SER A 181 -24.02 2.69 18.63
CA SER A 181 -24.80 3.87 19.04
C SER A 181 -24.03 5.20 18.97
N ASN A 182 -22.71 5.15 18.83
CA ASN A 182 -21.86 6.35 18.80
C ASN A 182 -21.86 7.06 17.43
N PHE A 183 -22.22 6.36 16.37
CA PHE A 183 -22.07 6.84 14.99
C PHE A 183 -23.42 7.27 14.39
N PHE A 184 -23.38 8.06 13.32
CA PHE A 184 -24.57 8.41 12.54
C PHE A 184 -25.35 7.18 12.09
N ALA A 185 -24.63 6.15 11.65
CA ALA A 185 -25.15 4.82 11.35
C ALA A 185 -24.06 3.77 11.48
N PHE A 186 -24.45 2.57 11.92
CA PHE A 186 -23.58 1.40 11.96
C PHE A 186 -24.29 0.22 11.27
N LEU A 187 -23.64 -0.34 10.24
CA LEU A 187 -24.13 -1.50 9.52
C LEU A 187 -23.20 -2.67 9.69
N ILE A 188 -23.80 -3.86 9.85
CA ILE A 188 -23.14 -5.13 9.56
C ILE A 188 -23.66 -5.58 8.20
N THR A 189 -22.77 -5.86 7.27
CA THR A 189 -23.13 -6.42 5.96
C THR A 189 -22.52 -7.81 5.81
N VAL A 190 -23.23 -8.72 5.16
CA VAL A 190 -22.79 -10.10 4.96
C VAL A 190 -22.66 -10.35 3.47
N HIS A 191 -21.42 -10.46 2.98
CA HIS A 191 -21.17 -10.79 1.59
C HIS A 191 -21.48 -12.29 1.34
N PRO A 192 -22.39 -12.62 0.41
CA PRO A 192 -22.73 -14.00 0.10
C PRO A 192 -21.52 -14.79 -0.42
N ALA A 193 -21.50 -16.08 -0.09
CA ALA A 193 -20.46 -16.97 -0.59
C ALA A 193 -20.71 -17.35 -2.08
N ASN A 194 -19.61 -17.61 -2.81
CA ASN A 194 -19.65 -18.21 -4.14
C ASN A 194 -20.38 -17.40 -5.23
N ILE A 195 -20.31 -16.08 -5.20
CA ILE A 195 -20.82 -15.25 -6.29
C ILE A 195 -19.95 -15.50 -7.54
N ALA A 196 -20.60 -15.88 -8.63
CA ALA A 196 -19.91 -16.17 -9.89
C ALA A 196 -19.15 -14.94 -10.43
N GLY A 197 -17.88 -15.12 -10.79
CA GLY A 197 -17.03 -14.06 -11.33
C GLY A 197 -16.35 -13.18 -10.26
N GLU A 198 -16.57 -13.42 -8.97
CA GLU A 198 -15.91 -12.72 -7.88
C GLU A 198 -14.82 -13.57 -7.22
N LEU A 199 -13.76 -12.91 -6.80
CA LEU A 199 -12.75 -13.46 -5.89
C LEU A 199 -13.22 -13.25 -4.45
N ALA A 200 -13.27 -14.33 -3.68
CA ALA A 200 -13.54 -14.22 -2.25
C ALA A 200 -12.41 -13.49 -1.56
N GLY A 201 -12.69 -12.31 -0.98
CA GLY A 201 -11.69 -11.45 -0.34
C GLY A 201 -12.17 -10.02 -0.14
N LYS A 202 -11.22 -9.15 0.18
CA LYS A 202 -11.48 -7.77 0.60
C LYS A 202 -12.29 -6.97 -0.43
N GLY A 203 -11.88 -6.95 -1.70
CA GLY A 203 -12.49 -6.09 -2.71
C GLY A 203 -13.96 -6.45 -3.02
N SER A 204 -14.32 -7.74 -3.07
CA SER A 204 -15.72 -8.18 -3.24
C SER A 204 -16.56 -7.84 -2.01
N ASN A 205 -16.02 -8.07 -0.81
CA ASN A 205 -16.70 -7.77 0.46
C ASN A 205 -16.96 -6.26 0.63
N GLU A 206 -15.98 -5.41 0.36
CA GLU A 206 -16.13 -3.94 0.42
C GLU A 206 -17.13 -3.42 -0.63
N THR A 207 -17.07 -3.93 -1.84
CA THR A 207 -18.00 -3.56 -2.91
C THR A 207 -19.44 -3.89 -2.54
N TRP A 208 -19.67 -5.08 -1.99
CA TRP A 208 -20.98 -5.49 -1.48
C TRP A 208 -21.45 -4.56 -0.38
N ALA A 209 -20.61 -4.35 0.63
CA ALA A 209 -20.91 -3.53 1.79
C ALA A 209 -21.29 -2.10 1.41
N VAL A 210 -20.52 -1.47 0.54
CA VAL A 210 -20.77 -0.09 0.12
C VAL A 210 -22.03 0.04 -0.75
N LYS A 211 -22.35 -0.95 -1.58
CA LYS A 211 -23.63 -0.99 -2.31
C LYS A 211 -24.83 -1.08 -1.36
N GLU A 212 -24.72 -1.89 -0.30
CA GLU A 212 -25.75 -1.98 0.75
C GLU A 212 -25.95 -0.64 1.46
N VAL A 213 -24.86 0.02 1.87
CA VAL A 213 -24.91 1.35 2.51
C VAL A 213 -25.48 2.40 1.58
N LYS A 214 -25.07 2.38 0.30
CA LYS A 214 -25.62 3.27 -0.72
C LYS A 214 -27.14 3.18 -0.76
N ALA A 215 -27.67 1.95 -0.91
CA ALA A 215 -29.11 1.75 -1.04
C ALA A 215 -29.88 2.03 0.26
N LYS A 216 -29.37 1.56 1.41
CA LYS A 216 -30.12 1.59 2.68
C LYS A 216 -30.02 2.90 3.44
N ILE A 217 -28.94 3.67 3.24
CA ILE A 217 -28.67 4.89 4.01
C ILE A 217 -28.54 6.10 3.11
N ILE A 218 -27.62 6.07 2.14
CA ILE A 218 -27.23 7.27 1.40
C ILE A 218 -28.38 7.71 0.49
N ASP A 219 -28.85 6.82 -0.38
CA ASP A 219 -29.97 7.12 -1.29
C ASP A 219 -31.28 7.31 -0.55
N ALA A 220 -31.56 6.49 0.47
CA ALA A 220 -32.77 6.57 1.27
C ALA A 220 -32.90 7.91 2.03
N ARG A 221 -31.77 8.56 2.35
CA ARG A 221 -31.72 9.85 3.04
C ARG A 221 -31.37 11.02 2.13
N ASN A 222 -31.24 10.77 0.81
CA ASN A 222 -30.86 11.76 -0.19
C ASN A 222 -29.56 12.52 0.14
N ILE A 223 -28.54 11.82 0.69
CA ILE A 223 -27.25 12.43 1.01
C ILE A 223 -26.48 12.66 -0.27
N PRO A 224 -26.02 13.89 -0.57
CA PRO A 224 -25.24 14.17 -1.78
C PRO A 224 -23.92 13.39 -1.78
N TYR A 225 -23.56 12.79 -2.92
CA TYR A 225 -22.37 11.93 -3.01
C TYR A 225 -21.06 12.70 -2.85
N ASP A 226 -21.03 13.97 -3.22
CA ASP A 226 -19.90 14.87 -3.04
C ASP A 226 -19.69 15.32 -1.58
N HIS A 227 -20.67 15.06 -0.70
CA HIS A 227 -20.53 15.22 0.76
C HIS A 227 -19.92 14.01 1.44
N ILE A 228 -19.64 12.91 0.72
CA ILE A 228 -19.20 11.66 1.35
C ILE A 228 -17.77 11.33 0.92
N VAL A 229 -16.91 11.12 1.92
CA VAL A 229 -15.56 10.57 1.74
C VAL A 229 -15.56 9.14 2.27
N VAL A 230 -15.27 8.18 1.39
CA VAL A 230 -15.19 6.77 1.77
C VAL A 230 -13.75 6.40 2.11
N SER A 231 -13.58 5.70 3.24
CA SER A 231 -12.31 5.14 3.70
C SER A 231 -12.41 3.62 3.75
N SER A 232 -11.58 2.93 2.98
CA SER A 232 -11.40 1.48 3.02
C SER A 232 -10.25 1.17 3.98
N PHE A 233 -10.53 0.61 5.14
CA PHE A 233 -9.54 0.29 6.16
C PHE A 233 -9.35 -1.21 6.30
N ASP A 234 -8.10 -1.66 6.47
CA ASP A 234 -7.88 -3.01 6.99
C ASP A 234 -8.38 -3.09 8.44
N ILE A 235 -8.90 -4.25 8.84
CA ILE A 235 -9.57 -4.41 10.15
C ILE A 235 -8.66 -4.12 11.34
N ASP A 236 -7.34 -4.17 11.18
CA ASP A 236 -6.34 -3.84 12.19
C ASP A 236 -5.89 -2.37 12.18
N THR A 237 -6.51 -1.55 11.34
CA THR A 237 -6.17 -0.12 11.23
C THR A 237 -6.67 0.64 12.46
N GLN A 238 -5.75 1.28 13.15
CA GLN A 238 -6.03 2.20 14.25
C GLN A 238 -5.75 3.63 13.77
N VAL A 239 -6.80 4.42 13.61
CA VAL A 239 -6.68 5.84 13.23
C VAL A 239 -6.20 6.67 14.41
N LEU A 240 -5.36 7.67 14.14
CA LEU A 240 -5.00 8.66 15.13
C LEU A 240 -6.11 9.71 15.26
N PRO A 241 -6.23 10.39 16.40
CA PRO A 241 -7.39 11.25 16.71
C PRO A 241 -7.74 12.31 15.65
N GLU A 242 -6.76 12.90 14.99
CA GLU A 242 -6.96 13.98 14.02
C GLU A 242 -7.12 13.50 12.56
N TYR A 243 -7.15 12.17 12.31
CA TYR A 243 -7.15 11.60 10.97
C TYR A 243 -8.28 12.16 10.08
N PHE A 244 -9.52 12.15 10.57
CA PHE A 244 -10.66 12.62 9.78
C PHE A 244 -10.66 14.13 9.60
N GLY A 245 -10.11 14.88 10.55
CA GLY A 245 -9.88 16.31 10.38
C GLY A 245 -8.89 16.62 9.26
N VAL A 246 -7.76 15.90 9.21
CA VAL A 246 -6.79 15.98 8.10
C VAL A 246 -7.43 15.62 6.77
N LEU A 247 -8.19 14.52 6.73
CA LEU A 247 -8.84 14.03 5.53
C LEU A 247 -9.86 15.03 5.00
N THR A 248 -10.73 15.55 5.87
CA THR A 248 -11.73 16.57 5.52
C THR A 248 -11.06 17.85 5.02
N TYR A 249 -10.03 18.34 5.71
CA TYR A 249 -9.30 19.53 5.29
C TYR A 249 -8.70 19.36 3.89
N ASN A 250 -8.04 18.24 3.63
CA ASN A 250 -7.49 17.97 2.30
C ASN A 250 -8.58 17.77 1.24
N TYR A 251 -9.71 17.14 1.58
CA TYR A 251 -10.84 17.00 0.66
C TYR A 251 -11.41 18.35 0.26
N LEU A 252 -11.55 19.29 1.18
CA LEU A 252 -12.09 20.63 0.91
C LEU A 252 -11.10 21.56 0.20
N THR A 253 -9.78 21.35 0.37
CA THR A 253 -8.74 22.24 -0.18
C THR A 253 -8.06 21.72 -1.43
N THR A 254 -8.24 20.43 -1.77
CA THR A 254 -7.73 19.88 -3.04
C THR A 254 -8.49 20.51 -4.22
N PRO A 255 -7.82 20.92 -5.31
CA PRO A 255 -8.48 21.58 -6.44
C PRO A 255 -9.57 20.74 -7.11
N ASP A 256 -9.38 19.41 -7.18
CA ASP A 256 -10.33 18.47 -7.77
C ASP A 256 -10.50 17.26 -6.85
N PRO A 257 -11.21 17.40 -5.72
CA PRO A 257 -11.35 16.36 -4.72
C PRO A 257 -12.20 15.18 -5.20
N LEU A 258 -13.13 15.42 -6.12
CA LEU A 258 -13.97 14.37 -6.69
C LEU A 258 -13.15 13.37 -7.54
N HIS A 259 -12.05 13.82 -8.15
CA HIS A 259 -11.16 12.97 -8.94
C HIS A 259 -9.81 12.73 -8.23
N SER A 260 -9.87 12.58 -6.89
CA SER A 260 -8.70 12.34 -6.06
C SER A 260 -8.93 11.21 -5.06
N SER A 261 -7.88 10.41 -4.84
CA SER A 261 -7.76 9.57 -3.66
C SER A 261 -6.84 10.23 -2.64
N PHE A 262 -7.00 9.90 -1.37
CA PHE A 262 -6.27 10.45 -0.24
C PHE A 262 -5.52 9.31 0.46
N GLN A 263 -4.18 9.37 0.47
CA GLN A 263 -3.36 8.29 1.00
C GLN A 263 -2.65 8.71 2.29
N PRO A 264 -3.00 8.13 3.44
CA PRO A 264 -2.23 8.26 4.68
C PRO A 264 -0.93 7.45 4.61
N ILE A 265 -0.12 7.56 5.66
CA ILE A 265 1.10 6.76 5.84
C ILE A 265 0.78 5.57 6.74
N PRO A 266 0.70 4.33 6.22
CA PRO A 266 0.63 3.14 7.05
C PRO A 266 1.92 2.98 7.85
N VAL A 267 1.79 2.97 9.19
CA VAL A 267 2.89 2.69 10.11
C VAL A 267 2.59 1.42 10.88
N TYR A 268 3.42 0.40 10.75
CA TYR A 268 3.19 -0.90 11.35
C TYR A 268 3.72 -0.92 12.79
N LEU A 269 3.10 -0.12 13.67
CA LEU A 269 3.58 0.10 15.04
C LEU A 269 2.75 -0.58 16.12
N ASN A 270 1.57 -1.12 15.79
CA ASN A 270 0.79 -1.87 16.76
C ASN A 270 1.62 -3.08 17.23
N HIS A 271 1.82 -3.19 18.54
CA HIS A 271 2.59 -4.28 19.16
C HIS A 271 4.04 -4.46 18.67
N ILE A 272 4.67 -3.41 18.09
CA ILE A 272 6.00 -3.47 17.45
C ILE A 272 7.11 -3.94 18.40
N TRP A 273 7.02 -3.66 19.70
CA TRP A 273 7.99 -4.10 20.69
C TRP A 273 8.03 -5.62 20.88
N GLN A 274 6.90 -6.30 20.68
CA GLN A 274 6.74 -7.74 20.80
C GLN A 274 6.99 -8.48 19.48
N THR A 275 7.08 -7.73 18.39
CA THR A 275 7.30 -8.25 17.04
C THR A 275 8.72 -8.84 16.91
N PRO A 276 8.91 -10.04 16.32
CA PRO A 276 10.23 -10.58 16.02
C PRO A 276 11.07 -9.66 15.13
N ALA A 277 12.40 -9.70 15.29
CA ALA A 277 13.35 -8.83 14.60
C ALA A 277 13.12 -8.78 13.08
N LEU A 278 13.01 -9.95 12.43
CA LEU A 278 12.75 -10.06 10.99
C LEU A 278 11.48 -9.31 10.57
N ALA A 279 10.37 -9.58 11.25
CA ALA A 279 9.08 -8.96 10.94
C ALA A 279 9.10 -7.45 11.21
N ARG A 280 9.86 -7.01 12.21
CA ARG A 280 10.06 -5.59 12.55
C ARG A 280 10.82 -4.84 11.45
N VAL A 281 11.91 -5.41 10.94
CA VAL A 281 12.69 -4.82 9.83
C VAL A 281 11.82 -4.70 8.57
N LEU A 282 11.03 -5.73 8.24
CA LEU A 282 10.10 -5.69 7.11
C LEU A 282 9.00 -4.64 7.31
N ALA A 283 8.43 -4.55 8.50
CA ALA A 283 7.41 -3.57 8.86
C ALA A 283 7.94 -2.11 8.70
N PHE A 284 9.13 -1.82 9.21
CA PHE A 284 9.74 -0.50 9.03
C PHE A 284 10.11 -0.22 7.57
N SER A 285 10.62 -1.22 6.83
CA SER A 285 10.93 -1.06 5.40
C SER A 285 9.68 -0.67 4.60
N GLY A 286 8.55 -1.33 4.88
CA GLY A 286 7.25 -0.96 4.31
C GLY A 286 6.80 0.45 4.70
N THR A 287 6.91 0.81 5.98
CA THR A 287 6.60 2.17 6.46
C THR A 287 7.46 3.22 5.76
N PHE A 288 8.76 3.01 5.64
CA PHE A 288 9.68 3.98 5.01
C PHE A 288 9.36 4.17 3.53
N TRP A 289 9.04 3.11 2.84
CA TRP A 289 8.57 3.21 1.45
C TRP A 289 7.34 4.13 1.35
N GLN A 290 6.35 3.95 2.22
CA GLN A 290 5.14 4.78 2.22
C GLN A 290 5.41 6.24 2.61
N VAL A 291 6.35 6.48 3.55
CA VAL A 291 6.80 7.84 3.90
C VAL A 291 7.44 8.53 2.69
N ILE A 292 8.35 7.84 1.99
CA ILE A 292 9.02 8.38 0.79
C ILE A 292 8.02 8.70 -0.32
N GLN A 293 7.04 7.84 -0.53
CA GLN A 293 6.03 8.01 -1.58
C GLN A 293 5.17 9.26 -1.39
N GLN A 294 4.96 9.74 -0.16
CA GLN A 294 4.17 10.97 0.08
C GLN A 294 4.74 12.21 -0.62
N GLU A 295 6.05 12.29 -0.84
CA GLU A 295 6.68 13.38 -1.60
C GLU A 295 6.66 13.16 -3.12
N ARG A 296 6.08 12.03 -3.57
CA ARG A 296 6.06 11.63 -4.98
C ARG A 296 4.66 11.26 -5.45
N PRO A 297 3.67 12.16 -5.32
CA PRO A 297 2.25 11.86 -5.60
C PRO A 297 2.02 11.37 -7.05
N ASP A 298 2.80 11.86 -8.01
CA ASP A 298 2.67 11.44 -9.42
C ASP A 298 3.12 9.99 -9.68
N SER A 299 3.85 9.38 -8.73
CA SER A 299 4.31 8.00 -8.80
C SER A 299 3.57 7.08 -7.83
N MET A 300 2.59 7.62 -7.09
CA MET A 300 1.79 6.84 -6.14
C MET A 300 0.68 6.06 -6.85
N ALA A 301 0.38 4.89 -6.30
CA ALA A 301 -0.91 4.22 -6.40
C ALA A 301 -1.50 4.12 -4.98
N THR A 302 -2.81 3.97 -4.85
CA THR A 302 -3.42 3.72 -3.55
C THR A 302 -2.90 2.42 -2.94
N PHE A 303 -2.78 2.42 -1.64
CA PHE A 303 -2.36 1.29 -0.83
C PHE A 303 -3.40 1.08 0.27
N SER A 304 -3.25 0.04 1.08
CA SER A 304 -4.15 -0.24 2.20
C SER A 304 -4.53 1.02 2.99
N SER A 305 -5.76 1.07 3.44
CA SER A 305 -6.31 2.13 4.28
C SER A 305 -6.32 3.53 3.64
N HIS A 306 -6.63 3.57 2.34
CA HIS A 306 -6.84 4.82 1.59
C HIS A 306 -8.26 5.35 1.72
N SER A 307 -8.44 6.61 1.32
CA SER A 307 -9.76 7.25 1.21
C SER A 307 -9.96 7.85 -0.18
N MET A 308 -11.22 8.02 -0.59
CA MET A 308 -11.58 8.62 -1.87
C MET A 308 -12.97 9.23 -1.85
N SER A 309 -13.31 10.04 -2.86
CA SER A 309 -14.65 10.53 -3.05
C SER A 309 -15.63 9.38 -3.30
N PHE A 310 -16.77 9.38 -2.60
CA PHE A 310 -17.84 8.43 -2.85
C PHE A 310 -18.47 8.63 -4.24
N ALA A 311 -18.55 9.86 -4.72
CA ALA A 311 -19.03 10.16 -6.08
C ALA A 311 -18.19 9.43 -7.14
N ALA A 312 -16.85 9.53 -7.05
CA ALA A 312 -15.95 8.81 -7.95
C ALA A 312 -16.11 7.29 -7.84
N LEU A 313 -16.20 6.77 -6.62
CA LEU A 313 -16.37 5.33 -6.38
C LEU A 313 -17.63 4.77 -7.04
N VAL A 314 -18.75 5.48 -6.92
CA VAL A 314 -20.02 5.11 -7.57
C VAL A 314 -19.91 5.21 -9.09
N GLU A 315 -19.27 6.27 -9.59
CA GLU A 315 -19.15 6.50 -11.04
C GLU A 315 -18.30 5.45 -11.75
N VAL A 316 -17.21 4.99 -11.12
CA VAL A 316 -16.35 3.93 -11.68
C VAL A 316 -16.91 2.52 -11.46
N GLY A 317 -17.98 2.36 -10.68
CA GLY A 317 -18.69 1.10 -10.45
C GLY A 317 -18.12 0.27 -9.28
N PHE A 318 -17.56 0.93 -8.26
CA PHE A 318 -16.96 0.38 -7.04
C PHE A 318 -15.63 -0.35 -7.29
N TRP A 319 -15.08 -0.99 -6.25
CA TRP A 319 -13.85 -1.80 -6.39
C TRP A 319 -14.10 -3.01 -7.30
N GLN A 320 -13.10 -3.34 -8.08
CA GLN A 320 -13.14 -4.53 -8.92
C GLN A 320 -13.10 -5.78 -8.04
N THR A 321 -14.05 -6.71 -8.25
CA THR A 321 -14.29 -7.85 -7.36
C THR A 321 -13.51 -9.11 -7.74
N ASN A 322 -12.82 -9.13 -8.87
CA ASN A 322 -12.11 -10.29 -9.42
C ASN A 322 -10.58 -10.13 -9.42
N VAL A 323 -10.04 -9.28 -8.55
CA VAL A 323 -8.60 -8.96 -8.44
C VAL A 323 -8.07 -9.26 -7.04
N VAL A 324 -6.76 -9.46 -6.94
CA VAL A 324 -6.05 -9.68 -5.67
C VAL A 324 -5.54 -8.37 -5.07
N SER A 325 -5.28 -7.37 -5.91
CA SER A 325 -4.67 -6.09 -5.55
C SER A 325 -5.68 -4.94 -5.61
N GLU A 326 -6.85 -5.11 -5.00
CA GLU A 326 -7.99 -4.18 -5.03
C GLU A 326 -7.60 -2.76 -4.59
N ASP A 327 -6.79 -2.63 -3.53
CA ASP A 327 -6.35 -1.34 -2.97
C ASP A 327 -5.60 -0.47 -4.00
N SER A 328 -4.76 -1.07 -4.82
CA SER A 328 -4.06 -0.35 -5.89
C SER A 328 -4.87 -0.32 -7.20
N ARG A 329 -5.68 -1.34 -7.45
CA ARG A 329 -6.51 -1.44 -8.64
C ARG A 329 -7.53 -0.30 -8.73
N ILE A 330 -8.13 0.11 -7.63
CA ILE A 330 -9.12 1.19 -7.62
C ILE A 330 -8.54 2.51 -8.13
N PHE A 331 -7.28 2.82 -7.79
CA PHE A 331 -6.59 3.99 -8.34
C PHE A 331 -6.47 3.88 -9.86
N TRP A 332 -5.98 2.74 -10.37
CA TRP A 332 -5.82 2.54 -11.81
C TRP A 332 -7.15 2.51 -12.55
N GLN A 333 -8.20 1.97 -11.93
CA GLN A 333 -9.57 1.98 -12.47
C GLN A 333 -10.06 3.43 -12.63
N CYS A 334 -9.95 4.26 -11.60
CA CYS A 334 -10.27 5.68 -11.66
C CYS A 334 -9.38 6.43 -12.67
N PHE A 335 -8.06 6.18 -12.65
CA PHE A 335 -7.12 6.82 -13.56
C PHE A 335 -7.45 6.56 -15.02
N LEU A 336 -7.79 5.34 -15.39
CA LEU A 336 -8.20 4.98 -16.75
C LEU A 336 -9.61 5.51 -17.08
N TYR A 337 -10.52 5.50 -16.11
CA TYR A 337 -11.88 6.01 -16.28
C TYR A 337 -11.89 7.50 -16.61
N TYR A 338 -11.07 8.29 -15.92
CA TYR A 338 -10.93 9.74 -16.12
C TYR A 338 -9.82 10.13 -17.09
N ASP A 339 -9.39 9.22 -17.97
CA ASP A 339 -8.37 9.46 -19.01
C ASP A 339 -7.09 10.12 -18.47
N GLY A 340 -6.61 9.62 -17.31
CA GLY A 340 -5.38 10.06 -16.66
C GLY A 340 -5.47 11.36 -15.87
N LYS A 341 -6.69 11.83 -15.55
CA LYS A 341 -6.89 13.06 -14.75
C LYS A 341 -7.02 12.76 -13.25
N TYR A 342 -7.24 11.51 -12.87
CA TYR A 342 -7.33 11.10 -11.47
C TYR A 342 -5.98 11.17 -10.76
N LYS A 343 -5.94 11.64 -9.50
CA LYS A 343 -4.72 11.88 -8.75
C LYS A 343 -4.77 11.27 -7.35
N ILE A 344 -3.62 11.24 -6.69
CA ILE A 344 -3.52 10.94 -5.26
C ILE A 344 -3.05 12.19 -4.53
N THR A 345 -3.76 12.54 -3.46
CA THR A 345 -3.36 13.58 -2.51
C THR A 345 -2.73 12.90 -1.29
N PRO A 346 -1.42 13.10 -1.04
CA PRO A 346 -0.75 12.59 0.14
C PRO A 346 -1.23 13.35 1.37
N LEU A 347 -1.58 12.64 2.44
CA LEU A 347 -2.05 13.26 3.68
C LEU A 347 -0.92 13.66 4.62
N PHE A 348 0.28 13.10 4.45
CA PHE A 348 1.38 13.23 5.40
C PHE A 348 0.91 13.02 6.85
N TYR A 349 0.03 12.06 7.04
CA TYR A 349 -0.56 11.73 8.33
C TYR A 349 -0.57 10.22 8.53
N PRO A 350 -0.13 9.71 9.69
CA PRO A 350 -0.01 8.28 9.90
C PRO A 350 -1.33 7.64 10.34
N ILE A 351 -1.47 6.36 9.98
CA ILE A 351 -2.40 5.41 10.58
C ILE A 351 -1.60 4.22 11.09
N SER A 352 -1.98 3.66 12.22
CA SER A 352 -1.25 2.54 12.82
C SER A 352 -1.87 1.21 12.44
N MET A 353 -1.04 0.23 12.10
CA MET A 353 -1.44 -1.11 11.68
C MET A 353 -0.60 -2.17 12.39
N ASP A 354 -1.05 -3.41 12.36
CA ASP A 354 -0.30 -4.53 12.92
C ASP A 354 0.85 -4.96 12.01
N ALA A 355 2.03 -5.19 12.59
CA ALA A 355 3.06 -5.96 11.92
C ALA A 355 2.58 -7.42 11.80
N ASN A 356 2.91 -8.07 10.66
CA ASN A 356 2.51 -9.46 10.44
C ASN A 356 3.31 -10.40 11.36
N VAL A 357 2.62 -10.97 12.33
CA VAL A 357 3.17 -11.92 13.31
C VAL A 357 2.24 -13.11 13.45
N ALA A 358 2.81 -14.32 13.51
CA ALA A 358 2.11 -15.57 13.74
C ALA A 358 2.58 -16.22 15.08
N PRO A 359 1.90 -17.26 15.58
CA PRO A 359 2.21 -17.86 16.87
C PRO A 359 3.65 -18.38 17.03
N THR A 360 4.27 -18.84 15.94
CA THR A 360 5.65 -19.31 15.95
C THR A 360 6.52 -18.51 14.98
N PHE A 361 7.84 -18.51 15.22
CA PHE A 361 8.81 -17.83 14.37
C PHE A 361 8.73 -18.32 12.91
N TRP A 362 8.75 -19.62 12.66
CA TRP A 362 8.72 -20.17 11.30
C TRP A 362 7.40 -19.91 10.59
N LYS A 363 6.29 -19.91 11.32
CA LYS A 363 4.99 -19.51 10.74
C LYS A 363 4.97 -18.02 10.42
N THR A 364 5.62 -17.17 11.23
CA THR A 364 5.81 -15.75 10.91
C THR A 364 6.62 -15.57 9.63
N VAL A 365 7.74 -16.31 9.49
CA VAL A 365 8.58 -16.30 8.28
C VAL A 365 7.75 -16.68 7.04
N GLY A 366 7.01 -17.79 7.12
CA GLY A 366 6.12 -18.23 6.04
C GLY A 366 5.04 -17.20 5.68
N ASN A 367 4.37 -16.62 6.69
CA ASN A 367 3.34 -15.59 6.50
C ASN A 367 3.91 -14.32 5.89
N GLN A 368 5.12 -13.90 6.29
CA GLN A 368 5.82 -12.76 5.69
C GLN A 368 6.07 -13.00 4.19
N TYR A 369 6.56 -14.19 3.83
CA TYR A 369 6.79 -14.55 2.43
C TYR A 369 5.48 -14.51 1.60
N LEU A 370 4.42 -15.14 2.10
CA LEU A 370 3.12 -15.20 1.42
C LEU A 370 2.47 -13.82 1.28
N GLN A 371 2.61 -12.95 2.30
CA GLN A 371 2.11 -11.58 2.26
C GLN A 371 2.84 -10.75 1.19
N HIS A 372 4.18 -10.81 1.16
CA HIS A 372 4.98 -10.09 0.16
C HIS A 372 4.74 -10.63 -1.25
N ARG A 373 4.53 -11.95 -1.40
CA ARG A 373 4.12 -12.54 -2.67
C ARG A 373 2.77 -12.00 -3.14
N ARG A 374 1.79 -11.88 -2.23
CA ARG A 374 0.49 -11.28 -2.55
C ARG A 374 0.64 -9.81 -2.96
N TRP A 375 1.44 -9.03 -2.26
CA TRP A 375 1.72 -7.65 -2.63
C TRP A 375 2.41 -7.54 -4.00
N ALA A 376 3.41 -8.38 -4.23
CA ALA A 376 4.12 -8.44 -5.51
C ALA A 376 3.22 -8.91 -6.67
N TYR A 377 2.17 -9.69 -6.37
CA TYR A 377 1.17 -10.07 -7.37
C TYR A 377 0.33 -8.88 -7.86
N GLY A 378 0.46 -7.72 -7.24
CA GLY A 378 0.03 -6.45 -7.83
C GLY A 378 0.58 -6.20 -9.24
N VAL A 379 1.55 -6.99 -9.72
CA VAL A 379 1.97 -7.06 -11.13
C VAL A 379 0.81 -7.34 -12.09
N GLU A 380 -0.31 -7.91 -11.65
CA GLU A 380 -1.55 -8.02 -12.43
C GLU A 380 -2.08 -6.65 -12.91
N ASN A 381 -1.62 -5.55 -12.28
CA ASN A 381 -1.93 -4.20 -12.75
C ASN A 381 -1.12 -3.80 -14.01
N VAL A 382 0.00 -4.44 -14.31
CA VAL A 382 0.81 -4.10 -15.50
C VAL A 382 0.03 -4.32 -16.79
N PRO A 383 -0.49 -5.53 -17.09
CA PRO A 383 -1.33 -5.73 -18.27
C PRO A 383 -2.58 -4.85 -18.27
N TYR A 384 -3.23 -4.67 -17.12
CA TYR A 384 -4.42 -3.82 -16.99
C TYR A 384 -4.14 -2.37 -17.35
N VAL A 385 -3.09 -1.76 -16.76
CA VAL A 385 -2.73 -0.36 -17.00
C VAL A 385 -2.28 -0.15 -18.44
N ILE A 386 -1.43 -1.04 -18.98
CA ILE A 386 -0.94 -0.91 -20.35
C ILE A 386 -2.10 -1.05 -21.34
N PHE A 387 -2.90 -2.10 -21.21
CA PHE A 387 -4.03 -2.34 -22.10
C PHE A 387 -5.06 -1.20 -22.04
N GLY A 388 -5.44 -0.79 -20.82
CA GLY A 388 -6.37 0.32 -20.63
C GLY A 388 -5.82 1.65 -21.14
N THR A 389 -4.53 1.92 -20.93
CA THR A 389 -3.86 3.12 -21.43
C THR A 389 -3.84 3.17 -22.96
N LEU A 390 -3.58 2.03 -23.62
CA LEU A 390 -3.64 1.97 -25.09
C LEU A 390 -5.05 2.26 -25.61
N LYS A 391 -6.10 1.82 -24.93
CA LYS A 391 -7.52 2.03 -25.28
C LYS A 391 -8.05 3.42 -24.87
N SER A 392 -7.39 4.13 -23.94
CA SER A 392 -7.82 5.43 -23.41
C SER A 392 -7.59 6.58 -24.39
N LYS A 393 -8.19 7.74 -24.11
CA LYS A 393 -8.02 8.98 -24.87
C LYS A 393 -6.85 9.85 -24.41
N MET A 394 -5.99 9.36 -23.53
CA MET A 394 -4.81 10.10 -23.07
C MET A 394 -3.86 10.46 -24.21
N LYS A 395 -3.13 11.58 -24.06
CA LYS A 395 -2.06 11.97 -24.97
C LYS A 395 -0.96 10.90 -25.00
N TRP A 396 -0.37 10.64 -26.17
CA TRP A 396 0.61 9.57 -26.36
C TRP A 396 1.85 9.71 -25.45
N SER A 397 2.37 10.92 -25.27
CA SER A 397 3.50 11.18 -24.37
C SER A 397 3.19 10.75 -22.92
N LYS A 398 1.96 11.04 -22.46
CA LYS A 398 1.51 10.62 -21.14
C LYS A 398 1.35 9.09 -21.05
N LYS A 399 0.83 8.45 -22.13
CA LYS A 399 0.72 6.99 -22.21
C LYS A 399 2.09 6.31 -22.02
N VAL A 400 3.09 6.75 -22.79
CA VAL A 400 4.45 6.17 -22.72
C VAL A 400 5.04 6.32 -21.33
N LEU A 401 4.93 7.49 -20.71
CA LEU A 401 5.44 7.74 -19.36
C LEU A 401 4.83 6.78 -18.34
N PHE A 402 3.50 6.59 -18.35
CA PHE A 402 2.83 5.69 -17.41
C PHE A 402 3.12 4.22 -17.67
N ILE A 403 3.19 3.81 -18.94
CA ILE A 403 3.56 2.43 -19.30
C ILE A 403 4.97 2.11 -18.80
N LEU A 404 5.94 2.98 -19.10
CA LEU A 404 7.33 2.77 -18.69
C LEU A 404 7.47 2.80 -17.16
N GLY A 405 6.84 3.75 -16.48
CA GLY A 405 6.89 3.85 -15.02
C GLY A 405 6.26 2.66 -14.31
N THR A 406 5.09 2.20 -14.78
CA THR A 406 4.43 1.02 -14.22
C THR A 406 5.28 -0.23 -14.41
N PHE A 407 5.84 -0.39 -15.60
CA PHE A 407 6.68 -1.53 -15.93
C PHE A 407 7.98 -1.52 -15.13
N GLU A 408 8.70 -0.38 -15.07
CA GLU A 408 9.95 -0.21 -14.33
C GLU A 408 9.79 -0.56 -12.85
N ASN A 409 8.69 -0.16 -12.22
CA ASN A 409 8.45 -0.44 -10.80
C ASN A 409 8.43 -1.94 -10.50
N TYR A 410 7.67 -2.73 -11.25
CA TYR A 410 7.57 -4.18 -11.02
C TYR A 410 8.81 -4.94 -11.48
N TYR A 411 9.42 -4.52 -12.61
CA TYR A 411 10.65 -5.11 -13.10
C TYR A 411 11.79 -4.89 -12.10
N SER A 412 11.98 -3.66 -11.64
CA SER A 412 13.03 -3.35 -10.68
C SER A 412 12.79 -4.04 -9.32
N TRP A 413 11.55 -4.18 -8.88
CA TRP A 413 11.23 -4.94 -7.67
C TRP A 413 11.72 -6.40 -7.74
N ALA A 414 11.51 -7.06 -8.87
CA ALA A 414 11.91 -8.45 -9.06
C ALA A 414 13.43 -8.62 -9.28
N THR A 415 14.10 -7.66 -9.94
CA THR A 415 15.46 -7.91 -10.45
C THR A 415 16.56 -7.29 -9.61
N ASN A 416 16.34 -6.14 -9.00
CA ASN A 416 17.43 -5.31 -8.50
C ASN A 416 18.31 -5.96 -7.44
N SER A 417 17.72 -6.44 -6.34
CA SER A 417 18.54 -7.03 -5.28
C SER A 417 19.20 -8.33 -5.74
N LEU A 418 18.55 -9.09 -6.64
CA LEU A 418 19.11 -10.31 -7.19
C LEU A 418 20.28 -10.03 -8.17
N ILE A 419 20.18 -8.97 -8.98
CA ILE A 419 21.30 -8.58 -9.84
C ILE A 419 22.52 -8.20 -8.98
N ILE A 420 22.34 -7.36 -7.98
CA ILE A 420 23.42 -6.94 -7.09
C ILE A 420 24.01 -8.15 -6.34
N PHE A 421 23.16 -8.99 -5.76
CA PHE A 421 23.60 -10.07 -4.88
C PHE A 421 24.17 -11.29 -5.62
N LEU A 422 23.54 -11.69 -6.74
CA LEU A 422 23.94 -12.90 -7.48
C LEU A 422 24.85 -12.56 -8.66
N PHE A 423 24.42 -11.62 -9.51
CA PHE A 423 25.11 -11.34 -10.77
C PHE A 423 26.30 -10.39 -10.60
N GLY A 424 26.41 -9.69 -9.47
CA GLY A 424 27.63 -8.95 -9.11
C GLY A 424 28.89 -9.84 -9.07
N TRP A 425 28.73 -11.12 -8.71
CA TRP A 425 29.81 -12.10 -8.61
C TRP A 425 29.92 -13.01 -9.85
N ALA A 426 28.90 -13.09 -10.67
CA ALA A 426 28.82 -14.02 -11.79
C ALA A 426 29.99 -13.90 -12.80
N PRO A 427 30.46 -12.70 -13.20
CA PRO A 427 31.63 -12.60 -14.08
C PRO A 427 32.91 -13.18 -13.49
N ILE A 428 33.08 -13.07 -12.14
CA ILE A 428 34.24 -13.62 -11.46
C ILE A 428 34.12 -15.15 -11.36
N LEU A 429 32.91 -15.67 -11.13
CA LEU A 429 32.72 -17.12 -10.97
C LEU A 429 32.82 -17.87 -12.30
N PHE A 430 32.36 -17.26 -13.41
CA PHE A 430 32.19 -17.93 -14.70
C PHE A 430 33.12 -17.41 -15.82
N GLY A 431 33.85 -16.31 -15.60
CA GLY A 431 34.55 -15.57 -16.66
C GLY A 431 35.81 -16.19 -17.22
N GLY A 432 36.27 -17.30 -16.69
CA GLY A 432 37.47 -18.00 -17.18
C GLY A 432 38.80 -17.28 -16.93
N SER A 433 39.92 -17.93 -17.24
CA SER A 433 41.27 -17.45 -16.90
C SER A 433 41.65 -16.12 -17.58
N SER A 434 41.25 -15.92 -18.81
CA SER A 434 41.55 -14.66 -19.55
C SER A 434 40.88 -13.44 -18.93
N PHE A 435 39.66 -13.59 -18.42
CA PHE A 435 38.98 -12.52 -17.70
C PHE A 435 39.60 -12.30 -16.31
N HIS A 436 39.95 -13.37 -15.59
CA HIS A 436 40.54 -13.25 -14.25
C HIS A 436 41.88 -12.49 -14.25
N MET A 437 42.63 -12.54 -15.34
CA MET A 437 43.88 -11.77 -15.49
C MET A 437 43.64 -10.31 -15.92
N SER A 438 42.40 -9.88 -16.11
CA SER A 438 42.09 -8.52 -16.53
C SER A 438 42.07 -7.55 -15.33
N VAL A 439 42.39 -6.29 -15.58
CA VAL A 439 42.33 -5.20 -14.61
C VAL A 439 40.89 -5.03 -14.07
N VAL A 440 39.89 -5.29 -14.91
CA VAL A 440 38.48 -5.20 -14.51
C VAL A 440 38.12 -6.29 -13.51
N ALA A 441 38.52 -7.55 -13.74
CA ALA A 441 38.25 -8.64 -12.80
C ALA A 441 38.93 -8.40 -11.44
N TYR A 442 40.15 -7.87 -11.44
CA TYR A 442 40.87 -7.52 -10.23
C TYR A 442 40.18 -6.43 -9.40
N ASN A 443 39.65 -5.40 -10.07
CA ASN A 443 39.05 -4.26 -9.39
C ASN A 443 37.53 -4.43 -9.12
N LEU A 444 36.84 -5.32 -9.82
CA LEU A 444 35.38 -5.49 -9.69
C LEU A 444 34.93 -5.72 -8.24
N PRO A 445 35.52 -6.65 -7.45
CA PRO A 445 35.13 -6.85 -6.05
C PRO A 445 35.36 -5.60 -5.18
N ARG A 446 36.45 -4.87 -5.45
CA ARG A 446 36.77 -3.64 -4.72
C ARG A 446 35.77 -2.54 -5.03
N ILE A 447 35.50 -2.28 -6.31
CA ILE A 447 34.52 -1.26 -6.72
C ILE A 447 33.13 -1.58 -6.17
N THR A 448 32.67 -2.83 -6.35
CA THR A 448 31.37 -3.26 -5.80
C THR A 448 31.35 -3.16 -4.27
N GLY A 449 32.44 -3.54 -3.58
CA GLY A 449 32.58 -3.41 -2.12
C GLY A 449 32.52 -1.96 -1.64
N ASP A 450 33.21 -1.04 -2.31
CA ASP A 450 33.17 0.38 -2.02
C ASP A 450 31.76 0.95 -2.23
N LEU A 451 31.10 0.58 -3.34
CA LEU A 451 29.72 0.97 -3.62
C LEU A 451 28.74 0.44 -2.58
N MET A 452 28.89 -0.83 -2.15
CA MET A 452 28.07 -1.41 -1.09
C MET A 452 28.32 -0.75 0.26
N THR A 453 29.55 -0.31 0.54
CA THR A 453 29.88 0.46 1.75
C THR A 453 29.14 1.79 1.77
N PHE A 454 29.07 2.51 0.65
CA PHE A 454 28.22 3.71 0.52
C PHE A 454 26.75 3.39 0.76
N ALA A 455 26.24 2.27 0.24
CA ALA A 455 24.86 1.87 0.46
C ALA A 455 24.54 1.62 1.94
N THR A 456 25.53 1.20 2.76
CA THR A 456 25.34 1.02 4.21
C THR A 456 25.03 2.33 4.95
N LEU A 457 25.38 3.50 4.42
CA LEU A 457 24.95 4.79 4.97
C LEU A 457 23.43 4.92 5.00
N GLY A 458 22.74 4.31 4.05
CA GLY A 458 21.27 4.19 4.06
C GLY A 458 20.74 3.43 5.27
N LEU A 459 21.47 2.42 5.78
CA LEU A 459 21.07 1.69 6.99
C LEU A 459 21.13 2.59 8.23
N VAL A 460 22.12 3.45 8.35
CA VAL A 460 22.22 4.41 9.46
C VAL A 460 20.99 5.34 9.47
N THR A 461 20.60 5.82 8.31
CA THR A 461 19.39 6.64 8.15
C THR A 461 18.14 5.85 8.56
N SER A 462 18.04 4.59 8.16
CA SER A 462 16.93 3.70 8.52
C SER A 462 16.88 3.43 10.03
N VAL A 463 18.02 3.19 10.68
CA VAL A 463 18.12 3.07 12.15
C VAL A 463 17.60 4.34 12.81
N TYR A 464 18.07 5.52 12.37
CA TYR A 464 17.66 6.79 12.95
C TYR A 464 16.13 6.98 12.87
N PHE A 465 15.53 6.82 11.69
CA PHE A 465 14.09 7.00 11.54
C PHE A 465 13.27 5.92 12.24
N SER A 466 13.74 4.66 12.28
CA SER A 466 13.03 3.61 13.01
C SER A 466 12.97 3.92 14.52
N LEU A 467 14.09 4.34 15.12
CA LEU A 467 14.12 4.73 16.52
C LEU A 467 13.23 5.96 16.82
N ARG A 468 13.11 6.87 15.86
CA ARG A 468 12.22 8.05 15.98
C ARG A 468 10.74 7.70 15.84
N LEU A 469 10.39 6.64 15.12
CA LEU A 469 9.03 6.14 14.97
C LEU A 469 8.59 5.23 16.12
N MET A 470 9.54 4.60 16.83
CA MET A 470 9.20 3.67 17.90
C MET A 470 8.35 4.33 18.98
N PRO A 471 7.26 3.66 19.41
CA PRO A 471 6.52 4.08 20.58
C PRO A 471 7.39 4.02 21.85
N PRO A 472 6.99 4.68 22.95
CA PRO A 472 7.72 4.64 24.21
C PRO A 472 8.07 3.18 24.59
N ARG A 473 9.31 2.99 25.04
CA ARG A 473 9.79 1.66 25.44
C ARG A 473 9.02 1.17 26.67
N PRO A 474 8.47 -0.04 26.66
CA PRO A 474 7.90 -0.66 27.85
C PRO A 474 8.95 -0.83 28.96
N ASP A 475 8.55 -0.66 30.21
CA ASP A 475 9.48 -0.66 31.36
C ASP A 475 10.19 -2.01 31.57
N TYR A 476 9.56 -3.12 31.14
CA TYR A 476 10.15 -4.46 31.22
C TYR A 476 11.29 -4.72 30.22
N TYR A 477 11.53 -3.83 29.25
CA TYR A 477 12.70 -3.90 28.37
C TYR A 477 13.84 -2.99 28.86
N GLY A 478 15.08 -3.52 28.92
CA GLY A 478 16.27 -2.73 29.22
C GLY A 478 16.67 -1.79 28.08
N LYS A 479 17.52 -0.79 28.38
CA LYS A 479 18.02 0.19 27.38
C LYS A 479 18.82 -0.48 26.26
N HIS A 480 19.47 -1.62 26.51
CA HIS A 480 20.19 -2.41 25.51
C HIS A 480 19.30 -2.81 24.30
N LYS A 481 17.99 -2.83 24.49
CA LYS A 481 17.05 -3.14 23.39
C LYS A 481 17.18 -2.18 22.20
N TYR A 482 17.54 -0.92 22.42
CA TYR A 482 17.79 0.03 21.33
C TYR A 482 19.01 -0.34 20.49
N ILE A 483 20.05 -0.92 21.10
CA ILE A 483 21.22 -1.41 20.37
C ILE A 483 20.83 -2.62 19.52
N LEU A 484 20.04 -3.55 20.09
CA LEU A 484 19.53 -4.69 19.33
C LEU A 484 18.68 -4.26 18.14
N LEU A 485 17.80 -3.25 18.33
CA LEU A 485 17.00 -2.68 17.24
C LEU A 485 17.86 -2.08 16.12
N ALA A 486 18.98 -1.45 16.45
CA ALA A 486 19.93 -0.94 15.46
C ALA A 486 20.62 -2.09 14.70
N LEU A 487 21.04 -3.16 15.41
CA LEU A 487 21.68 -4.32 14.81
C LEU A 487 20.72 -5.15 13.92
N GLU A 488 19.41 -5.12 14.18
CA GLU A 488 18.41 -5.78 13.35
C GLU A 488 18.48 -5.33 11.87
N TRP A 489 18.90 -4.09 11.60
CA TRP A 489 19.03 -3.56 10.24
C TRP A 489 20.11 -4.24 9.40
N LEU A 490 21.05 -4.97 10.03
CA LEU A 490 22.01 -5.81 9.30
C LEU A 490 21.33 -6.97 8.55
N MET A 491 20.05 -7.25 8.85
CA MET A 491 19.26 -8.26 8.13
C MET A 491 18.72 -7.76 6.78
N VAL A 492 18.81 -6.45 6.49
CA VAL A 492 18.21 -5.85 5.28
C VAL A 492 18.66 -6.53 3.97
N PRO A 493 19.93 -6.85 3.73
CA PRO A 493 20.33 -7.54 2.51
C PRO A 493 19.61 -8.88 2.31
N PHE A 494 19.38 -9.63 3.40
CA PHE A 494 18.64 -10.90 3.36
C PHE A 494 17.15 -10.65 3.14
N THR A 495 16.56 -9.67 3.84
CA THR A 495 15.12 -9.40 3.73
C THR A 495 14.74 -8.88 2.34
N LEU A 496 15.58 -8.07 1.72
CA LEU A 496 15.36 -7.58 0.36
C LEU A 496 15.39 -8.70 -0.68
N ASN A 497 16.24 -9.71 -0.52
CA ASN A 497 16.26 -10.85 -1.44
C ASN A 497 15.11 -11.82 -1.15
N ILE A 498 15.01 -12.33 0.08
CA ILE A 498 14.11 -13.45 0.42
C ILE A 498 12.65 -13.01 0.49
N PHE A 499 12.36 -11.81 1.00
CA PHE A 499 11.00 -11.33 1.23
C PHE A 499 10.57 -10.20 0.27
N SER A 500 11.41 -9.78 -0.65
CA SER A 500 11.05 -8.78 -1.65
C SER A 500 11.23 -9.31 -3.07
N SER A 501 12.46 -9.51 -3.55
CA SER A 501 12.69 -9.88 -4.95
C SER A 501 12.26 -11.32 -5.29
N ILE A 502 12.55 -12.32 -4.46
CA ILE A 502 12.13 -13.71 -4.74
C ILE A 502 10.60 -13.84 -4.83
N PRO A 503 9.79 -13.31 -3.88
CA PRO A 503 8.34 -13.29 -4.02
C PRO A 503 7.85 -12.54 -5.26
N ALA A 504 8.56 -11.47 -5.68
CA ALA A 504 8.21 -10.72 -6.88
C ALA A 504 8.49 -11.52 -8.15
N VAL A 505 9.62 -12.22 -8.24
CA VAL A 505 9.93 -13.16 -9.34
C VAL A 505 8.88 -14.27 -9.40
N GLU A 506 8.53 -14.89 -8.25
CA GLU A 506 7.48 -15.92 -8.20
C GLU A 506 6.15 -15.39 -8.72
N SER A 507 5.72 -14.21 -8.27
CA SER A 507 4.45 -13.60 -8.67
C SER A 507 4.41 -13.30 -10.17
N GLN A 508 5.49 -12.75 -10.73
CA GLN A 508 5.60 -12.47 -12.16
C GLN A 508 5.67 -13.75 -13.00
N THR A 509 6.34 -14.78 -12.50
CA THR A 509 6.38 -16.10 -13.13
C THR A 509 4.99 -16.75 -13.15
N ARG A 510 4.25 -16.68 -12.05
CA ARG A 510 2.87 -17.20 -11.99
C ARG A 510 1.97 -16.50 -13.02
N LEU A 511 2.02 -15.18 -13.11
CA LEU A 511 1.26 -14.42 -14.10
C LEU A 511 1.68 -14.80 -15.53
N MET A 512 2.99 -14.90 -15.79
CA MET A 512 3.55 -15.33 -17.08
C MET A 512 3.05 -16.71 -17.50
N LEU A 513 2.94 -17.65 -16.57
CA LEU A 513 2.48 -19.01 -16.83
C LEU A 513 0.93 -19.13 -16.82
N GLY A 514 0.20 -18.08 -16.48
CA GLY A 514 -1.26 -18.10 -16.34
C GLY A 514 -1.74 -18.78 -15.07
N HIS A 515 -0.86 -18.96 -14.07
CA HIS A 515 -1.22 -19.48 -12.76
C HIS A 515 -1.71 -18.34 -11.87
N TYR A 516 -2.94 -17.90 -12.10
CA TYR A 516 -3.55 -16.80 -11.39
C TYR A 516 -3.69 -17.07 -9.89
N MET A 517 -3.38 -16.08 -9.06
CA MET A 517 -3.49 -16.21 -7.62
C MET A 517 -4.91 -15.88 -7.14
N GLY A 518 -5.34 -16.58 -6.08
CA GLY A 518 -6.49 -16.20 -5.27
C GLY A 518 -6.08 -15.24 -4.14
N PHE A 519 -7.06 -14.63 -3.50
CA PHE A 519 -6.83 -13.78 -2.34
C PHE A 519 -6.44 -14.64 -1.13
N TRP A 520 -5.24 -14.42 -0.59
CA TRP A 520 -4.78 -15.07 0.62
C TRP A 520 -4.89 -14.10 1.80
N VAL A 521 -5.64 -14.52 2.83
CA VAL A 521 -5.81 -13.73 4.06
C VAL A 521 -4.63 -13.96 4.98
N THR A 522 -3.95 -12.90 5.41
CA THR A 522 -2.85 -12.97 6.35
C THR A 522 -3.38 -13.26 7.76
N GLU A 523 -3.02 -14.41 8.32
CA GLU A 523 -3.33 -14.72 9.71
C GLU A 523 -2.54 -13.80 10.63
N LYS A 524 -3.24 -12.99 11.43
CA LYS A 524 -2.65 -12.09 12.42
C LYS A 524 -2.97 -12.60 13.81
N THR A 525 -1.96 -12.84 14.63
CA THR A 525 -2.13 -13.26 16.02
C THR A 525 -1.42 -12.28 16.94
N ARG A 526 -2.10 -11.89 18.00
CA ARG A 526 -1.54 -11.11 19.09
C ARG A 526 -1.25 -12.04 20.27
N LYS A 527 -0.06 -11.92 20.89
CA LYS A 527 0.20 -12.56 22.18
C LYS A 527 -0.61 -11.79 23.21
N SER A 528 -1.51 -12.47 23.91
CA SER A 528 -2.23 -11.90 25.03
C SER A 528 -1.21 -11.51 26.13
N THR A 529 -0.92 -10.24 26.23
CA THR A 529 -0.24 -9.65 27.40
C THR A 529 -1.14 -8.55 27.88
N ASP A 530 -1.50 -8.60 29.16
CA ASP A 530 -2.35 -7.64 29.89
C ASP A 530 -1.73 -6.22 30.00
N VAL A 531 -1.21 -5.69 28.92
CA VAL A 531 -0.70 -4.32 28.88
C VAL A 531 -1.53 -3.55 27.88
N SER A 532 -2.47 -2.76 28.42
CA SER A 532 -3.21 -1.76 27.65
C SER A 532 -2.28 -1.00 26.71
N ALA A 533 -2.56 -1.02 25.42
CA ALA A 533 -1.83 -0.26 24.42
C ALA A 533 -1.72 1.21 24.87
N ALA A 534 -0.53 1.74 24.95
CA ALA A 534 -0.34 3.17 25.20
C ALA A 534 -1.07 3.96 24.09
N PRO A 535 -1.88 4.97 24.44
CA PRO A 535 -2.70 5.67 23.46
C PRO A 535 -1.81 6.24 22.35
N ALA A 536 -2.24 6.11 21.11
CA ALA A 536 -1.52 6.48 19.89
C ALA A 536 -0.90 7.91 19.93
N LYS A 537 -1.52 8.82 20.70
CA LYS A 537 -1.01 10.18 20.93
C LYS A 537 0.38 10.21 21.62
N LYS A 538 0.75 9.17 22.40
CA LYS A 538 2.10 9.02 22.99
C LYS A 538 3.12 8.43 22.01
N MET A 539 2.67 7.80 20.92
CA MET A 539 3.56 7.13 19.98
C MET A 539 4.43 8.09 19.16
N LEU A 540 3.95 9.30 18.90
CA LEU A 540 4.61 10.27 18.02
C LEU A 540 5.00 11.58 18.74
N SER A 541 4.82 11.70 20.07
CA SER A 541 5.28 12.87 20.81
C SER A 541 6.81 12.77 21.01
N PRO A 542 7.60 13.79 20.64
CA PRO A 542 9.02 13.80 20.97
C PRO A 542 9.14 13.88 22.49
N LYS A 543 9.92 12.98 23.11
CA LYS A 543 10.44 13.27 24.44
C LYS A 543 11.18 14.60 24.36
N ALA A 544 10.73 15.58 25.15
CA ALA A 544 11.55 16.72 25.48
C ALA A 544 12.88 16.18 26.04
N ARG A 545 13.95 16.36 25.33
CA ARG A 545 15.34 16.42 25.76
C ARG A 545 16.03 17.47 24.94
#